data_838b622284fac9974e72d51061521e8d
#
_entry.id   838b622284fac9974e72d51061521e8d
#
_cell.length_a   1.000
_cell.length_b   1.000
_cell.length_c   1.000
_cell.angle_alpha   90.00
_cell.angle_beta   90.00
_cell.angle_gamma   90.00
#
_symmetry.space_group_name_H-M   'P 1'
#
loop_
_entity.id
_entity.type
_entity.pdbx_description
1 polymer ?
#
loop_
_entity_poly.entity_id
_entity_poly.type
_entity_poly.pdbx_seq_one_letter_code
_entity_poly.pdbx_strand_id
1 'polypeptide(L)'
;ALVLGGSQGNIEQVIGVGIKTRWRDEELARMQDLAERPVRWLATREEAVERYLKVSGLVGLVKEVSLCAQSGVATGDDDRYRLSTDPGIYAIGEPPVATLVSAARCQVLLAAGEHDAMAGVEDLKAIDPAATILSGLGHNAQVEDPAALWSLLSENK
;
A
#
# COMPACT_ATOMS: atom_id res chain seq x y z
N ALA A 1 -10.43 2.54 -6.03
CA ALA A 1 -10.25 3.51 -7.13
C ALA A 1 -10.45 2.85 -8.49
N LEU A 2 -9.66 1.84 -8.90
CA LEU A 2 -9.76 1.19 -10.23
C LEU A 2 -11.17 0.64 -10.53
N VAL A 3 -11.83 0.00 -9.58
CA VAL A 3 -13.22 -0.49 -9.74
C VAL A 3 -14.18 0.67 -10.03
N LEU A 4 -14.03 1.79 -9.33
CA LEU A 4 -14.84 2.99 -9.56
C LEU A 4 -14.56 3.60 -10.93
N GLY A 5 -13.29 3.67 -11.34
CA GLY A 5 -12.89 4.16 -12.66
C GLY A 5 -13.49 3.34 -13.82
N GLY A 6 -13.78 2.05 -13.59
CA GLY A 6 -14.47 1.20 -14.56
C GLY A 6 -15.99 1.34 -14.57
N SER A 7 -16.62 1.76 -13.48
CA SER A 7 -18.07 1.73 -13.27
C SER A 7 -18.76 3.10 -13.24
N GLN A 8 -18.03 4.17 -12.91
CA GLN A 8 -18.60 5.52 -12.74
C GLN A 8 -18.06 6.52 -13.75
N GLY A 9 -18.97 7.21 -14.45
CA GLY A 9 -18.62 8.14 -15.52
C GLY A 9 -18.13 9.52 -15.05
N ASN A 10 -18.04 9.76 -13.74
CA ASN A 10 -17.55 11.01 -13.15
C ASN A 10 -16.11 10.94 -12.62
N ILE A 11 -15.40 9.84 -12.86
CA ILE A 11 -13.99 9.68 -12.55
C ILE A 11 -13.19 9.99 -13.80
N GLU A 12 -12.41 11.06 -13.76
CA GLU A 12 -11.56 11.48 -14.89
C GLU A 12 -10.23 10.73 -14.90
N GLN A 13 -9.69 10.45 -13.71
CA GLN A 13 -8.38 9.85 -13.57
C GLN A 13 -8.28 8.97 -12.32
N VAL A 14 -7.49 7.91 -12.40
CA VAL A 14 -7.02 7.09 -11.29
C VAL A 14 -5.50 7.06 -11.30
N ILE A 15 -4.88 7.43 -10.19
CA ILE A 15 -3.43 7.35 -10.02
C ILE A 15 -3.12 6.29 -8.98
N GLY A 16 -2.35 5.29 -9.35
CA GLY A 16 -1.90 4.20 -8.49
C GLY A 16 -0.40 4.28 -8.23
N VAL A 17 0.01 4.45 -6.97
CA VAL A 17 1.41 4.51 -6.57
C VAL A 17 1.75 3.34 -5.67
N GLY A 18 2.82 2.62 -5.96
CA GLY A 18 3.27 1.48 -5.17
C GLY A 18 2.28 0.31 -5.15
N ILE A 19 1.47 0.15 -6.20
CA ILE A 19 0.51 -0.96 -6.28
C ILE A 19 1.23 -2.24 -6.63
N LYS A 20 1.14 -3.24 -5.76
CA LYS A 20 1.61 -4.58 -6.07
C LYS A 20 0.70 -5.21 -7.13
N THR A 21 1.28 -5.61 -8.25
CA THR A 21 0.56 -6.10 -9.43
C THR A 21 0.72 -7.60 -9.66
N ARG A 22 1.70 -8.21 -9.02
CA ARG A 22 1.98 -9.64 -9.10
C ARG A 22 2.25 -10.23 -7.72
N TRP A 23 1.68 -11.39 -7.48
CA TRP A 23 1.84 -12.15 -6.25
C TRP A 23 2.41 -13.53 -6.56
N ARG A 24 3.37 -13.98 -5.76
CA ARG A 24 3.90 -15.34 -5.87
C ARG A 24 3.05 -16.29 -5.04
N ASP A 25 2.98 -17.56 -5.42
CA ASP A 25 2.19 -18.57 -4.70
C ASP A 25 2.54 -18.61 -3.21
N GLU A 26 3.84 -18.49 -2.88
CA GLU A 26 4.32 -18.45 -1.49
C GLU A 26 3.82 -17.23 -0.72
N GLU A 27 3.67 -16.08 -1.38
CA GLU A 27 3.13 -14.87 -0.77
C GLU A 27 1.62 -15.00 -0.53
N LEU A 28 0.90 -15.60 -1.47
CA LEU A 28 -0.53 -15.88 -1.33
C LEU A 28 -0.80 -16.87 -0.19
N ALA A 29 -0.04 -17.96 -0.13
CA ALA A 29 -0.12 -18.92 0.97
C ALA A 29 0.15 -18.25 2.33
N ARG A 30 1.18 -17.41 2.40
CA ARG A 30 1.50 -16.64 3.62
C ARG A 30 0.40 -15.66 4.00
N MET A 31 -0.25 -15.01 3.03
CA MET A 31 -1.38 -14.12 3.30
C MET A 31 -2.55 -14.88 3.88
N GLN A 32 -2.87 -16.05 3.34
CA GLN A 32 -3.93 -16.91 3.84
C GLN A 32 -3.66 -17.33 5.28
N ASP A 33 -2.43 -17.77 5.58
CA ASP A 33 -2.00 -18.07 6.95
C ASP A 33 -2.17 -16.86 7.89
N LEU A 34 -1.85 -15.66 7.42
CA LEU A 34 -1.99 -14.44 8.23
C LEU A 34 -3.46 -14.08 8.48
N ALA A 35 -4.35 -14.32 7.51
CA ALA A 35 -5.78 -14.08 7.66
C ALA A 35 -6.43 -14.99 8.72
N GLU A 36 -5.92 -16.21 8.87
CA GLU A 36 -6.43 -17.20 9.82
C GLU A 36 -5.85 -17.03 11.24
N ARG A 37 -4.78 -16.23 11.38
CA ARG A 37 -4.15 -16.02 12.69
C ARG A 37 -5.00 -15.13 13.58
N PRO A 38 -5.09 -15.45 14.88
CA PRO A 38 -5.72 -14.56 15.84
C PRO A 38 -5.00 -13.22 15.90
N VAL A 39 -5.73 -12.17 16.21
CA VAL A 39 -5.18 -10.84 16.44
C VAL A 39 -4.09 -10.90 17.49
N ARG A 40 -2.91 -10.39 17.16
CA ARG A 40 -1.80 -10.31 18.10
C ARG A 40 -1.94 -9.08 18.98
N TRP A 41 -2.15 -9.32 20.27
CA TRP A 41 -2.14 -8.30 21.30
C TRP A 41 -0.73 -8.14 21.90
N LEU A 42 -0.35 -6.90 22.17
CA LEU A 42 0.94 -6.47 22.72
C LEU A 42 0.71 -5.81 24.07
N ALA A 43 1.70 -5.87 24.94
CA ALA A 43 1.59 -5.37 26.30
C ALA A 43 1.69 -3.84 26.39
N THR A 44 2.45 -3.21 25.48
CA THR A 44 2.64 -1.76 25.48
C THR A 44 2.27 -1.14 24.14
N ARG A 45 1.95 0.14 24.18
CA ARG A 45 1.67 0.93 22.99
C ARG A 45 2.92 1.11 22.13
N GLU A 46 4.05 1.28 22.77
CA GLU A 46 5.37 1.44 22.15
C GLU A 46 5.71 0.22 21.28
N GLU A 47 5.56 -1.00 21.83
CA GLU A 47 5.75 -2.23 21.06
C GLU A 47 4.82 -2.32 19.84
N ALA A 48 3.58 -1.86 19.99
CA ALA A 48 2.61 -1.86 18.89
C ALA A 48 2.98 -0.83 17.81
N VAL A 49 3.46 0.34 18.19
CA VAL A 49 3.93 1.38 17.27
C VAL A 49 5.18 0.91 16.51
N GLU A 50 6.18 0.36 17.21
CA GLU A 50 7.37 -0.19 16.57
C GLU A 50 7.00 -1.27 15.54
N ARG A 51 6.11 -2.18 15.92
CA ARG A 51 5.61 -3.21 15.03
C ARG A 51 4.88 -2.62 13.81
N TYR A 52 4.04 -1.61 14.02
CA TYR A 52 3.34 -0.91 12.93
C TYR A 52 4.33 -0.31 11.93
N LEU A 53 5.30 0.46 12.41
CA LEU A 53 6.32 1.05 11.55
C LEU A 53 7.10 0.00 10.77
N LYS A 54 7.43 -1.11 11.41
CA LYS A 54 8.15 -2.22 10.77
C LYS A 54 7.33 -2.89 9.65
N VAL A 55 6.06 -3.21 9.89
CA VAL A 55 5.24 -3.90 8.88
C VAL A 55 4.79 -2.97 7.76
N SER A 56 4.75 -1.67 8.02
CA SER A 56 4.40 -0.64 7.03
C SER A 56 5.62 -0.11 6.25
N GLY A 57 6.84 -0.59 6.54
CA GLY A 57 8.07 -0.10 5.90
C GLY A 57 8.41 1.35 6.26
N LEU A 58 7.96 1.85 7.42
CA LEU A 58 8.09 3.25 7.85
C LEU A 58 9.22 3.48 8.85
N VAL A 59 9.98 2.44 9.19
CA VAL A 59 11.13 2.56 10.10
C VAL A 59 12.17 3.52 9.50
N GLY A 60 12.56 4.51 10.29
CA GLY A 60 13.50 5.56 9.86
C GLY A 60 12.87 6.68 9.02
N LEU A 61 11.67 6.49 8.49
CA LEU A 61 10.92 7.50 7.74
C LEU A 61 9.94 8.29 8.62
N VAL A 62 9.34 7.64 9.60
CA VAL A 62 8.33 8.24 10.48
C VAL A 62 8.76 8.09 11.93
N LYS A 63 8.65 9.17 12.70
CA LYS A 63 8.93 9.16 14.15
C LYS A 63 7.81 8.43 14.89
N GLU A 64 8.15 7.61 15.88
CA GLU A 64 7.21 6.84 16.70
C GLU A 64 6.14 7.71 17.39
N VAL A 65 6.52 8.91 17.80
CA VAL A 65 5.64 9.88 18.49
C VAL A 65 4.70 10.62 17.52
N SER A 66 4.82 10.44 16.22
CA SER A 66 3.99 11.12 15.24
C SER A 66 2.54 10.60 15.26
N LEU A 67 1.59 11.47 14.90
CA LEU A 67 0.20 11.06 14.77
C LEU A 67 0.02 9.92 13.77
N CYS A 68 0.79 9.91 12.70
CA CYS A 68 0.78 8.83 11.69
C CYS A 68 1.13 7.48 12.33
N ALA A 69 2.22 7.40 13.09
CA ALA A 69 2.63 6.16 13.77
C ALA A 69 1.62 5.75 14.84
N GLN A 70 1.11 6.71 15.61
CA GLN A 70 0.15 6.46 16.69
C GLN A 70 -1.22 5.98 16.17
N SER A 71 -1.67 6.45 15.01
CA SER A 71 -2.94 6.03 14.39
C SER A 71 -2.91 4.58 13.86
N GLY A 72 -1.72 4.02 13.66
CA GLY A 72 -1.53 2.62 13.28
C GLY A 72 -1.82 1.61 14.39
N VAL A 73 -2.15 2.08 15.61
CA VAL A 73 -2.36 1.25 16.80
C VAL A 73 -3.75 1.45 17.37
N ALA A 74 -4.43 0.34 17.68
CA ALA A 74 -5.69 0.31 18.40
C ALA A 74 -5.48 -0.21 19.84
N THR A 75 -6.27 0.31 20.78
CA THR A 75 -6.31 -0.13 22.17
C THR A 75 -7.50 -1.07 22.38
N GLY A 76 -7.29 -2.17 23.07
CA GLY A 76 -8.35 -3.08 23.53
C GLY A 76 -8.95 -2.67 24.87
N ASP A 77 -10.01 -3.37 25.30
CA ASP A 77 -10.71 -3.11 26.56
C ASP A 77 -9.88 -3.48 27.81
N ASP A 78 -8.82 -4.26 27.63
CA ASP A 78 -7.93 -4.76 28.69
C ASP A 78 -6.56 -4.06 28.69
N ASP A 79 -6.50 -2.82 28.20
CA ASP A 79 -5.27 -2.01 28.09
C ASP A 79 -4.14 -2.69 27.29
N ARG A 80 -4.49 -3.67 26.42
CA ARG A 80 -3.57 -4.22 25.43
C ARG A 80 -3.68 -3.49 24.10
N TYR A 81 -2.67 -3.61 23.31
CA TYR A 81 -2.52 -2.88 22.04
C TYR A 81 -2.37 -3.84 20.87
N ARG A 82 -2.88 -3.44 19.72
CA ARG A 82 -2.74 -4.19 18.46
C ARG A 82 -2.55 -3.22 17.30
N LEU A 83 -2.14 -3.74 16.15
CA LEU A 83 -2.24 -2.96 14.92
C LEU A 83 -3.71 -2.65 14.64
N SER A 84 -4.00 -1.44 14.14
CA SER A 84 -5.36 -1.04 13.76
C SER A 84 -5.86 -1.81 12.52
N THR A 85 -4.95 -2.38 11.72
CA THR A 85 -5.29 -3.21 10.58
C THR A 85 -5.98 -4.50 11.02
N ASP A 86 -7.10 -4.83 10.37
CA ASP A 86 -7.76 -6.12 10.52
C ASP A 86 -7.01 -7.21 9.75
N PRO A 87 -6.59 -8.32 10.40
CA PRO A 87 -5.94 -9.42 9.70
C PRO A 87 -6.79 -10.03 8.57
N GLY A 88 -8.11 -9.94 8.64
CA GLY A 88 -9.04 -10.39 7.60
C GLY A 88 -8.79 -9.77 6.22
N ILE A 89 -8.08 -8.63 6.15
CA ILE A 89 -7.69 -8.02 4.87
C ILE A 89 -6.81 -8.96 4.02
N TYR A 90 -6.04 -9.84 4.65
CA TYR A 90 -5.20 -10.80 3.96
C TYR A 90 -5.99 -11.93 3.26
N ALA A 91 -7.27 -12.13 3.61
CA ALA A 91 -8.13 -13.10 2.95
C ALA A 91 -8.61 -12.69 1.55
N ILE A 92 -8.37 -11.45 1.15
CA ILE A 92 -8.79 -10.91 -0.17
C ILE A 92 -8.10 -11.66 -1.32
N GLY A 93 -6.89 -12.20 -1.08
CA GLY A 93 -6.09 -12.85 -2.11
C GLY A 93 -5.49 -11.87 -3.12
N GLU A 94 -5.19 -12.36 -4.32
CA GLU A 94 -4.61 -11.54 -5.39
C GLU A 94 -5.67 -10.67 -6.07
N PRO A 95 -5.57 -9.33 -5.98
CA PRO A 95 -6.47 -8.45 -6.73
C PRO A 95 -6.17 -8.55 -8.25
N PRO A 96 -7.17 -8.62 -9.13
CA PRO A 96 -6.97 -8.69 -10.58
C PRO A 96 -6.59 -7.32 -11.17
N VAL A 97 -5.43 -6.77 -10.78
CA VAL A 97 -5.03 -5.39 -11.11
C VAL A 97 -5.00 -5.15 -12.61
N ALA A 98 -4.41 -6.06 -13.40
CA ALA A 98 -4.34 -5.92 -14.86
C ALA A 98 -5.74 -5.84 -15.49
N THR A 99 -6.67 -6.67 -15.05
CA THR A 99 -8.06 -6.65 -15.52
C THR A 99 -8.75 -5.34 -15.13
N LEU A 100 -8.53 -4.86 -13.92
CA LEU A 100 -9.12 -3.60 -13.43
C LEU A 100 -8.57 -2.38 -14.18
N VAL A 101 -7.28 -2.36 -14.50
CA VAL A 101 -6.66 -1.32 -15.33
C VAL A 101 -7.25 -1.33 -16.73
N SER A 102 -7.33 -2.51 -17.37
CA SER A 102 -7.90 -2.65 -18.72
C SER A 102 -9.38 -2.30 -18.80
N ALA A 103 -10.15 -2.48 -17.72
CA ALA A 103 -11.57 -2.17 -17.64
C ALA A 103 -11.86 -0.70 -17.28
N ALA A 104 -10.85 0.07 -16.89
CA ALA A 104 -11.04 1.47 -16.52
C ALA A 104 -11.50 2.30 -17.75
N ARG A 105 -12.47 3.19 -17.52
CA ARG A 105 -13.02 4.12 -18.52
C ARG A 105 -12.48 5.54 -18.37
N CYS A 106 -11.51 5.70 -17.53
CA CYS A 106 -10.80 6.95 -17.27
C CYS A 106 -9.30 6.74 -17.48
N GLN A 107 -8.54 7.83 -17.46
CA GLN A 107 -7.10 7.72 -17.50
C GLN A 107 -6.59 6.99 -16.25
N VAL A 108 -5.70 6.01 -16.44
CA VAL A 108 -5.00 5.34 -15.35
C VAL A 108 -3.52 5.66 -15.47
N LEU A 109 -2.94 6.16 -14.40
CA LEU A 109 -1.50 6.37 -14.26
C LEU A 109 -0.98 5.43 -13.17
N LEU A 110 0.04 4.66 -13.49
CA LEU A 110 0.72 3.81 -12.53
C LEU A 110 2.12 4.35 -12.24
N ALA A 111 2.52 4.32 -10.98
CA ALA A 111 3.86 4.72 -10.57
C ALA A 111 4.38 3.83 -9.44
N ALA A 112 5.69 3.67 -9.38
CA ALA A 112 6.38 3.02 -8.26
C ALA A 112 7.73 3.68 -8.00
N GLY A 113 8.22 3.57 -6.78
CA GLY A 113 9.59 3.93 -6.47
C GLY A 113 10.59 2.99 -7.18
N GLU A 114 11.73 3.53 -7.59
CA GLU A 114 12.80 2.76 -8.24
C GLU A 114 13.28 1.58 -7.37
N HIS A 115 13.25 1.78 -6.03
CA HIS A 115 13.68 0.80 -5.03
C HIS A 115 12.51 0.13 -4.31
N ASP A 116 11.30 0.20 -4.86
CA ASP A 116 10.12 -0.45 -4.28
C ASP A 116 10.24 -1.98 -4.39
N ALA A 117 10.55 -2.62 -3.27
CA ALA A 117 10.69 -4.07 -3.20
C ALA A 117 9.33 -4.82 -3.20
N MET A 118 8.21 -4.11 -2.99
CA MET A 118 6.87 -4.70 -2.92
C MET A 118 6.12 -4.59 -4.25
N ALA A 119 6.20 -3.43 -4.91
CA ALA A 119 5.63 -3.22 -6.23
C ALA A 119 6.77 -3.22 -7.25
N GLY A 120 7.14 -4.39 -7.74
CA GLY A 120 8.25 -4.55 -8.69
C GLY A 120 8.05 -3.71 -9.95
N VAL A 121 9.06 -2.90 -10.30
CA VAL A 121 9.02 -2.02 -11.49
C VAL A 121 8.70 -2.80 -12.77
N GLU A 122 9.31 -3.97 -12.94
CA GLU A 122 9.09 -4.81 -14.13
C GLU A 122 7.66 -5.36 -14.19
N ASP A 123 7.11 -5.78 -13.05
CA ASP A 123 5.72 -6.27 -12.98
C ASP A 123 4.71 -5.14 -13.26
N LEU A 124 5.03 -3.92 -12.81
CA LEU A 124 4.21 -2.73 -13.09
C LEU A 124 4.23 -2.38 -14.57
N LYS A 125 5.42 -2.35 -15.19
CA LYS A 125 5.62 -2.09 -16.62
C LYS A 125 5.03 -3.16 -17.54
N ALA A 126 4.87 -4.38 -17.05
CA ALA A 126 4.18 -5.43 -17.79
C ALA A 126 2.68 -5.14 -17.95
N ILE A 127 2.08 -4.37 -17.03
CA ILE A 127 0.68 -3.92 -17.11
C ILE A 127 0.58 -2.59 -17.85
N ASP A 128 1.44 -1.65 -17.52
CA ASP A 128 1.51 -0.33 -18.14
C ASP A 128 2.95 0.02 -18.50
N PRO A 129 3.35 -0.13 -19.78
CA PRO A 129 4.71 0.24 -20.22
C PRO A 129 5.05 1.73 -20.00
N ALA A 130 4.04 2.60 -19.87
CA ALA A 130 4.19 4.02 -19.59
C ALA A 130 4.27 4.34 -18.09
N ALA A 131 4.23 3.34 -17.22
CA ALA A 131 4.30 3.53 -15.76
C ALA A 131 5.53 4.38 -15.36
N THR A 132 5.27 5.36 -14.50
CA THR A 132 6.30 6.30 -14.03
C THR A 132 7.14 5.67 -12.93
N ILE A 133 8.47 5.79 -13.05
CA ILE A 133 9.39 5.36 -12.01
C ILE A 133 9.91 6.58 -11.25
N LEU A 134 9.64 6.61 -9.97
CA LEU A 134 10.08 7.67 -9.07
C LEU A 134 11.51 7.37 -8.60
N SER A 135 12.46 8.09 -9.18
CA SER A 135 13.89 7.81 -8.98
C SER A 135 14.32 7.99 -7.52
N GLY A 136 15.13 7.05 -7.03
CA GLY A 136 15.66 7.04 -5.67
C GLY A 136 14.66 6.72 -4.57
N LEU A 137 13.35 6.53 -4.89
CA LEU A 137 12.31 6.29 -3.90
C LEU A 137 12.02 4.79 -3.73
N GLY A 138 11.55 4.42 -2.54
CA GLY A 138 11.06 3.09 -2.20
C GLY A 138 9.54 2.99 -2.27
N HIS A 139 8.97 2.13 -1.40
CA HIS A 139 7.54 1.83 -1.39
C HIS A 139 6.66 2.98 -0.85
N ASN A 140 7.20 3.78 0.06
CA ASN A 140 6.46 4.84 0.75
C ASN A 140 6.76 6.23 0.15
N ALA A 141 6.68 6.37 -1.17
CA ALA A 141 7.01 7.60 -1.89
C ALA A 141 6.33 8.85 -1.31
N GLN A 142 5.10 8.72 -0.79
CA GLN A 142 4.36 9.79 -0.12
C GLN A 142 5.01 10.31 1.18
N VAL A 143 5.91 9.53 1.76
CA VAL A 143 6.64 9.86 2.99
C VAL A 143 8.10 10.18 2.68
N GLU A 144 8.68 9.48 1.71
CA GLU A 144 10.09 9.60 1.32
C GLU A 144 10.35 10.92 0.58
N ASP A 145 9.52 11.25 -0.41
CA ASP A 145 9.54 12.55 -1.12
C ASP A 145 8.13 12.99 -1.55
N PRO A 146 7.39 13.66 -0.67
CA PRO A 146 6.06 14.19 -1.00
C PRO A 146 6.06 15.15 -2.19
N ALA A 147 7.18 15.86 -2.45
CA ALA A 147 7.26 16.82 -3.55
C ALA A 147 7.34 16.10 -4.90
N ALA A 148 8.13 15.05 -5.02
CA ALA A 148 8.19 14.22 -6.23
C ALA A 148 6.82 13.61 -6.53
N LEU A 149 6.12 13.09 -5.50
CA LEU A 149 4.78 12.58 -5.68
C LEU A 149 3.79 13.68 -6.09
N TRP A 150 3.87 14.87 -5.50
CA TRP A 150 3.01 15.99 -5.86
C TRP A 150 3.22 16.44 -7.30
N SER A 151 4.46 16.45 -7.81
CA SER A 151 4.76 16.75 -9.22
C SER A 151 4.05 15.75 -10.14
N LEU A 152 4.14 14.45 -9.86
CA LEU A 152 3.41 13.43 -10.62
C LEU A 152 1.91 13.69 -10.67
N LEU A 153 1.31 14.06 -9.53
CA LEU A 153 -0.13 14.33 -9.42
C LEU A 153 -0.55 15.61 -10.16
N SER A 154 0.32 16.63 -10.21
CA SER A 154 -0.01 17.94 -10.79
C SER A 154 0.25 18.04 -12.30
N GLU A 155 1.23 17.31 -12.82
CA GLU A 155 1.59 17.30 -14.24
C GLU A 155 0.60 16.51 -15.11
N ASN A 156 -0.22 15.68 -14.50
CA ASN A 156 -1.16 14.80 -15.16
C ASN A 156 -2.63 15.19 -14.93
N LYS A 157 -2.89 16.47 -14.76
CA LYS A 157 -4.26 17.04 -14.65
C LYS A 157 -4.84 17.38 -16.02
#